data_3b57835aced5df1fa4fe2d5e518c6343
#
_entry.id   3b57835aced5df1fa4fe2d5e518c6343
#
_cell.length_a   1.000
_cell.length_b   1.000
_cell.length_c   1.000
_cell.angle_alpha   90.00
_cell.angle_beta   90.00
_cell.angle_gamma   90.00
#
_symmetry.space_group_name_H-M   'P 1'
#
loop_
_entity.id
_entity.type
_entity.pdbx_description
1 polymer ?
#
loop_
_entity_poly.entity_id
_entity_poly.type
_entity_poly.pdbx_seq_one_letter_code
_entity_poly.pdbx_strand_id
1 'polypeptide(L)'
;MKPLKLTLQAFGPFAGREEIDFTLLPAGSLFLISGPTGAGKTSILDGITCALYGDTSGGERSAREMRSHHAEPATLTEVEFEFALGSERYRVQRTPEQERPAQRATRSGDSMVKVPAKAALFRFDAAADGDGWVP
;
A
#
# COMPACT_ATOMS: atom_id res chain seq x y z
N MET A 1 1.59 -16.80 7.75
CA MET A 1 2.05 -15.68 6.91
C MET A 1 3.08 -14.87 7.68
N LYS A 2 4.20 -14.53 7.07
CA LYS A 2 5.26 -13.70 7.66
C LYS A 2 5.38 -12.41 6.85
N PRO A 3 5.18 -11.21 7.43
CA PRO A 3 5.40 -9.96 6.71
C PRO A 3 6.89 -9.81 6.40
N LEU A 4 7.21 -9.31 5.22
CA LEU A 4 8.58 -9.02 4.78
C LEU A 4 8.77 -7.53 4.60
N LYS A 5 7.87 -6.87 3.86
CA LYS A 5 7.99 -5.45 3.52
C LYS A 5 6.62 -4.83 3.28
N LEU A 6 6.39 -3.64 3.76
CA LEU A 6 5.22 -2.84 3.47
C LEU A 6 5.67 -1.50 2.91
N THR A 7 5.11 -1.11 1.77
CA THR A 7 5.31 0.21 1.21
C THR A 7 3.96 0.92 1.15
N LEU A 8 3.92 2.14 1.67
CA LEU A 8 2.76 3.02 1.68
C LEU A 8 3.09 4.30 0.93
N GLN A 9 2.25 4.69 -0.01
CA GLN A 9 2.39 5.94 -0.73
C GLN A 9 1.11 6.76 -0.63
N ALA A 10 1.22 8.00 -0.22
CA ALA A 10 0.09 8.92 -0.03
C ALA A 10 -1.06 8.28 0.78
N PHE A 11 -0.74 7.56 1.87
CA PHE A 11 -1.67 6.72 2.64
C PHE A 11 -1.69 7.14 4.11
N GLY A 12 -2.88 7.40 4.65
CA GLY A 12 -3.06 7.84 6.03
C GLY A 12 -2.28 9.13 6.34
N PRO A 13 -1.44 9.15 7.38
CA PRO A 13 -0.62 10.31 7.71
C PRO A 13 0.60 10.49 6.79
N PHE A 14 0.91 9.50 5.96
CA PHE A 14 2.11 9.50 5.12
C PHE A 14 1.84 10.20 3.79
N ALA A 15 2.43 11.37 3.59
CA ALA A 15 2.27 12.15 2.36
C ALA A 15 3.05 11.58 1.18
N GLY A 16 4.24 11.06 1.44
CA GLY A 16 5.15 10.49 0.45
C GLY A 16 5.08 8.98 0.39
N ARG A 17 6.22 8.39 0.00
CA ARG A 17 6.44 6.94 -0.04
C ARG A 17 7.23 6.53 1.19
N GLU A 18 6.63 5.70 2.03
CA GLU A 18 7.23 5.14 3.23
C GLU A 18 7.40 3.64 3.08
N GLU A 19 8.51 3.12 3.57
CA GLU A 19 8.86 1.72 3.48
C GLU A 19 9.16 1.15 4.86
N ILE A 20 8.53 0.04 5.19
CA ILE A 20 8.71 -0.68 6.45
C ILE A 20 9.26 -2.06 6.11
N ASP A 21 10.52 -2.29 6.45
CA ASP A 21 11.19 -3.58 6.27
C ASP A 21 11.10 -4.41 7.56
N PHE A 22 10.23 -5.39 7.56
CA PHE A 22 10.03 -6.30 8.68
C PHE A 22 11.15 -7.35 8.79
N THR A 23 12.00 -7.50 7.77
CA THR A 23 13.14 -8.45 7.82
C THR A 23 14.23 -7.97 8.76
N LEU A 24 14.27 -6.67 9.06
CA LEU A 24 15.20 -6.06 10.02
C LEU A 24 14.82 -6.33 11.48
N LEU A 25 13.62 -6.85 11.74
CA LEU A 25 13.19 -7.20 13.08
C LEU A 25 13.85 -8.52 13.53
N PRO A 26 14.16 -8.67 14.84
CA PRO A 26 14.69 -9.93 15.35
C PRO A 26 13.83 -11.12 14.96
N ALA A 27 14.47 -12.26 14.77
CA ALA A 27 13.78 -13.52 14.46
C ALA A 27 12.89 -13.94 15.64
N GLY A 28 11.67 -13.45 15.67
CA GLY A 28 10.65 -13.73 16.67
C GLY A 28 9.27 -13.66 16.05
N SER A 29 8.28 -14.22 16.74
CA SER A 29 6.87 -14.21 16.31
C SER A 29 6.11 -12.97 16.78
N LEU A 30 6.70 -12.18 17.70
CA LEU A 30 6.07 -11.01 18.29
C LEU A 30 7.00 -9.79 18.20
N PHE A 31 6.42 -8.65 17.83
CA PHE A 31 7.05 -7.34 17.88
C PHE A 31 6.04 -6.28 18.29
N LEU A 32 6.50 -5.20 18.87
CA LEU A 32 5.69 -4.09 19.34
C LEU A 32 5.90 -2.88 18.44
N ILE A 33 4.79 -2.33 17.92
CA ILE A 33 4.77 -1.02 17.26
C ILE A 33 4.36 0.02 18.30
N SER A 34 5.28 0.88 18.71
CA SER A 34 5.03 1.94 19.70
C SER A 34 5.30 3.32 19.12
N GLY A 35 4.70 4.34 19.72
CA GLY A 35 4.85 5.73 19.33
C GLY A 35 3.66 6.58 19.81
N PRO A 36 3.74 7.91 19.68
CA PRO A 36 2.68 8.83 20.08
C PRO A 36 1.39 8.60 19.29
N THR A 37 0.28 9.10 19.81
CA THR A 37 -1.01 9.12 19.10
C THR A 37 -0.86 9.95 17.81
N GLY A 38 -1.42 9.46 16.71
CA GLY A 38 -1.30 10.11 15.39
C GLY A 38 -0.04 9.73 14.58
N ALA A 39 0.92 8.99 15.15
CA ALA A 39 2.16 8.59 14.45
C ALA A 39 1.97 7.56 13.33
N GLY A 40 0.74 7.15 13.02
CA GLY A 40 0.48 6.23 11.90
C GLY A 40 0.56 4.73 12.27
N LYS A 41 0.59 4.36 13.55
CA LYS A 41 0.65 2.94 13.97
C LYS A 41 -0.48 2.10 13.39
N THR A 42 -1.72 2.58 13.49
CA THR A 42 -2.89 1.90 12.93
C THR A 42 -2.83 1.88 11.41
N SER A 43 -2.31 2.93 10.77
CA SER A 43 -2.17 2.99 9.32
C SER A 43 -1.25 1.91 8.74
N ILE A 44 -0.32 1.38 9.54
CA ILE A 44 0.50 0.22 9.14
C ILE A 44 -0.37 -1.03 9.00
N LEU A 45 -1.25 -1.28 9.98
CA LEU A 45 -2.20 -2.40 9.93
C LEU A 45 -3.25 -2.20 8.83
N ASP A 46 -3.77 -0.98 8.68
CA ASP A 46 -4.68 -0.62 7.60
C ASP A 46 -4.03 -0.82 6.23
N GLY A 47 -2.74 -0.50 6.09
CA GLY A 47 -1.99 -0.75 4.86
C GLY A 47 -1.90 -2.23 4.51
N ILE A 48 -1.57 -3.09 5.47
CA ILE A 48 -1.53 -4.55 5.27
C ILE A 48 -2.92 -5.08 4.88
N THR A 49 -3.97 -4.64 5.61
CA THR A 49 -5.35 -5.05 5.34
C THR A 49 -5.82 -4.54 3.97
N CYS A 50 -5.51 -3.30 3.64
CA CYS A 50 -5.81 -2.72 2.34
C CYS A 50 -5.11 -3.50 1.22
N ALA A 51 -3.83 -3.82 1.35
CA ALA A 51 -3.13 -4.61 0.34
C ALA A 51 -3.79 -5.96 0.10
N LEU A 52 -4.10 -6.70 1.15
CA LEU A 52 -4.64 -8.06 1.07
C LEU A 52 -6.12 -8.08 0.64
N TYR A 53 -6.95 -7.23 1.23
CA TYR A 53 -8.41 -7.32 1.12
C TYR A 53 -9.06 -6.15 0.38
N GLY A 54 -8.35 -5.03 0.21
CA GLY A 54 -8.87 -3.83 -0.45
C GLY A 54 -9.68 -2.93 0.47
N ASP A 55 -9.61 -3.16 1.78
CA ASP A 55 -10.33 -2.40 2.80
C ASP A 55 -9.42 -2.13 4.01
N THR A 56 -9.89 -1.37 5.00
CA THR A 56 -9.14 -1.05 6.22
C THR A 56 -9.44 -2.03 7.36
N SER A 57 -8.58 -2.04 8.39
CA SER A 57 -8.68 -2.98 9.51
C SER A 57 -9.88 -2.75 10.43
N GLY A 58 -10.36 -1.50 10.55
CA GLY A 58 -11.40 -1.11 11.50
C GLY A 58 -12.82 -1.05 10.94
N GLY A 59 -13.01 -1.11 9.62
CA GLY A 59 -14.32 -0.96 8.97
C GLY A 59 -14.94 0.45 9.09
N GLU A 60 -14.28 1.37 9.80
CA GLU A 60 -14.76 2.76 9.97
C GLU A 60 -14.41 3.67 8.79
N ARG A 61 -13.39 3.29 8.02
CA ARG A 61 -12.92 4.00 6.84
C ARG A 61 -12.77 3.02 5.69
N SER A 62 -13.15 3.43 4.51
CA SER A 62 -12.86 2.67 3.29
C SER A 62 -11.41 2.90 2.84
N ALA A 63 -10.85 2.00 2.03
CA ALA A 63 -9.52 2.16 1.44
C ALA A 63 -9.39 3.48 0.64
N ARG A 64 -10.49 3.99 0.07
CA ARG A 64 -10.55 5.26 -0.63
C ARG A 64 -10.30 6.46 0.30
N GLU A 65 -10.80 6.39 1.53
CA GLU A 65 -10.65 7.45 2.54
C GLU A 65 -9.25 7.47 3.17
N MET A 66 -8.44 6.45 2.90
CA MET A 66 -7.06 6.37 3.38
C MET A 66 -6.08 7.23 2.58
N ARG A 67 -6.54 7.94 1.53
CA ARG A 67 -5.68 8.89 0.84
C ARG A 67 -5.21 9.97 1.81
N SER A 68 -3.91 10.20 1.84
CA SER A 68 -3.32 11.25 2.69
C SER A 68 -3.76 12.64 2.23
N HIS A 69 -4.28 13.42 3.16
CA HIS A 69 -4.61 14.84 2.93
C HIS A 69 -3.37 15.73 2.77
N HIS A 70 -2.20 15.22 3.13
CA HIS A 70 -0.92 15.93 3.03
C HIS A 70 -0.17 15.60 1.73
N ALA A 71 -0.67 14.64 0.94
CA ALA A 71 -0.05 14.24 -0.31
C ALA A 71 -0.33 15.25 -1.43
N GLU A 72 0.66 15.42 -2.31
CA GLU A 72 0.49 16.21 -3.53
C GLU A 72 -0.69 15.66 -4.36
N PRO A 73 -1.53 16.55 -4.95
CA PRO A 73 -2.75 16.12 -5.66
C PRO A 73 -2.51 15.10 -6.78
N ALA A 74 -1.34 15.15 -7.42
CA ALA A 74 -0.98 14.24 -8.51
C ALA A 74 -0.46 12.87 -8.03
N THR A 75 -0.04 12.76 -6.76
CA THR A 75 0.50 11.52 -6.19
C THR A 75 -0.64 10.55 -5.92
N LEU A 76 -0.58 9.36 -6.50
CA LEU A 76 -1.58 8.32 -6.27
C LEU A 76 -1.34 7.64 -4.91
N THR A 77 -2.43 7.27 -4.27
CA THR A 77 -2.40 6.36 -3.13
C THR A 77 -2.13 4.95 -3.62
N GLU A 78 -1.06 4.35 -3.13
CA GLU A 78 -0.66 2.99 -3.47
C GLU A 78 -0.16 2.27 -2.22
N VAL A 79 -0.46 0.97 -2.16
CA VAL A 79 0.01 0.08 -1.10
C VAL A 79 0.64 -1.14 -1.76
N GLU A 80 1.84 -1.50 -1.29
CA GLU A 80 2.51 -2.73 -1.69
C GLU A 80 2.89 -3.51 -0.44
N PHE A 81 2.59 -4.80 -0.42
CA PHE A 81 2.88 -5.67 0.70
C PHE A 81 3.55 -6.96 0.22
N GLU A 82 4.76 -7.19 0.72
CA GLU A 82 5.49 -8.43 0.52
C GLU A 82 5.38 -9.32 1.76
N PHE A 83 5.11 -10.60 1.54
CA PHE A 83 4.98 -11.59 2.62
C PHE A 83 5.41 -12.97 2.18
N ALA A 84 5.72 -13.83 3.15
CA ALA A 84 6.00 -15.23 2.92
C ALA A 84 4.88 -16.14 3.45
N LEU A 85 4.57 -17.18 2.67
CA LEU A 85 3.72 -18.30 3.06
C LEU A 85 4.54 -19.60 2.91
N GLY A 86 4.96 -20.17 4.04
CA GLY A 86 5.93 -21.27 4.02
C GLY A 86 7.24 -20.83 3.37
N SER A 87 7.67 -21.51 2.31
CA SER A 87 8.87 -21.22 1.53
C SER A 87 8.65 -20.23 0.39
N GLU A 88 7.42 -19.90 0.06
CA GLU A 88 7.09 -19.02 -1.05
C GLU A 88 6.95 -17.57 -0.60
N ARG A 89 7.31 -16.65 -1.50
CA ARG A 89 7.19 -15.21 -1.29
C ARG A 89 6.21 -14.61 -2.29
N TYR A 90 5.41 -13.68 -1.80
CA TYR A 90 4.37 -13.00 -2.57
C TYR A 90 4.47 -11.49 -2.38
N ARG A 91 4.06 -10.75 -3.42
CA ARG A 91 3.89 -9.30 -3.41
C ARG A 91 2.49 -8.97 -3.91
N VAL A 92 1.75 -8.21 -3.12
CA VAL A 92 0.47 -7.62 -3.53
C VAL A 92 0.69 -6.13 -3.72
N GLN A 93 0.27 -5.60 -4.86
CA GLN A 93 0.20 -4.17 -5.13
C GLN A 93 -1.26 -3.78 -5.28
N ARG A 94 -1.66 -2.70 -4.63
CA ARG A 94 -3.02 -2.20 -4.71
C ARG A 94 -3.07 -0.69 -4.79
N THR A 95 -3.90 -0.19 -5.71
CA THR A 95 -4.28 1.20 -5.85
C THR A 95 -5.78 1.29 -5.58
N PRO A 96 -6.24 1.94 -4.50
CA PRO A 96 -7.67 2.18 -4.28
C PRO A 96 -8.27 3.07 -5.38
N GLU A 97 -9.60 3.01 -5.53
CA GLU A 97 -10.29 4.01 -6.35
C GLU A 97 -10.05 5.41 -5.79
N GLN A 98 -9.66 6.34 -6.66
CA GLN A 98 -9.31 7.71 -6.26
C GLN A 98 -9.47 8.68 -7.43
N GLU A 99 -9.31 9.97 -7.16
CA GLU A 99 -9.29 11.01 -8.16
C GLU A 99 -7.93 11.71 -8.18
N ARG A 100 -7.50 12.16 -9.34
CA ARG A 100 -6.30 12.97 -9.52
C ARG A 100 -6.54 14.09 -10.54
N PRO A 101 -5.76 15.17 -10.49
CA PRO A 101 -5.81 16.19 -11.52
C PRO A 101 -5.54 15.62 -12.91
N ALA A 102 -6.27 16.10 -13.88
CA ALA A 102 -6.04 15.76 -15.29
C ALA A 102 -4.69 16.33 -15.76
N GLN A 103 -3.88 15.51 -16.41
CA GLN A 103 -2.59 15.95 -16.97
C GLN A 103 -2.76 16.78 -18.27
N ARG A 104 -3.92 16.72 -18.90
CA ARG A 104 -4.29 17.50 -20.09
C ARG A 104 -5.75 17.91 -19.95
N ALA A 105 -6.13 19.01 -20.60
CA ALA A 105 -7.53 19.41 -20.65
C ALA A 105 -8.39 18.24 -21.20
N THR A 106 -9.37 17.82 -20.40
CA THR A 106 -10.32 16.80 -20.83
C THR A 106 -11.33 17.43 -21.80
N ARG A 107 -11.91 16.63 -22.71
CA ARG A 107 -12.98 17.10 -23.63
C ARG A 107 -14.21 17.64 -22.89
N SER A 108 -14.44 17.17 -21.66
CA SER A 108 -15.54 17.60 -20.77
C SER A 108 -15.22 18.83 -19.95
N GLY A 109 -13.98 19.35 -19.98
CA GLY A 109 -13.55 20.49 -19.14
C GLY A 109 -13.29 20.11 -17.68
N ASP A 110 -13.42 18.84 -17.30
CA ASP A 110 -13.16 18.38 -15.94
C ASP A 110 -11.67 18.48 -15.60
N SER A 111 -11.38 19.08 -14.47
CA SER A 111 -10.02 19.19 -13.94
C SER A 111 -9.55 17.93 -13.20
N MET A 112 -10.45 16.99 -12.88
CA MET A 112 -10.20 15.76 -12.14
C MET A 112 -10.53 14.53 -12.98
N VAL A 113 -9.70 13.48 -12.83
CA VAL A 113 -9.88 12.19 -13.52
C VAL A 113 -9.98 11.09 -12.48
N LYS A 114 -10.98 10.22 -12.63
CA LYS A 114 -11.12 9.01 -11.81
C LYS A 114 -10.05 7.98 -12.19
N VAL A 115 -9.38 7.47 -11.19
CA VAL A 115 -8.45 6.34 -11.28
C VAL A 115 -9.16 5.13 -10.68
N PRO A 116 -9.49 4.10 -11.47
CA PRO A 116 -10.17 2.92 -10.96
C PRO A 116 -9.26 2.14 -10.00
N ALA A 117 -9.88 1.42 -9.07
CA ALA A 117 -9.16 0.50 -8.21
C ALA A 117 -8.43 -0.57 -9.04
N LYS A 118 -7.21 -0.90 -8.62
CA LYS A 118 -6.38 -1.95 -9.22
C LYS A 118 -5.76 -2.81 -8.13
N ALA A 119 -5.61 -4.10 -8.42
CA ALA A 119 -4.85 -5.02 -7.60
C ALA A 119 -4.05 -5.97 -8.50
N ALA A 120 -2.83 -6.27 -8.09
CA ALA A 120 -1.97 -7.26 -8.73
C ALA A 120 -1.30 -8.12 -7.66
N LEU A 121 -1.21 -9.43 -7.92
CA LEU A 121 -0.50 -10.38 -7.07
C LEU A 121 0.67 -10.95 -7.86
N PHE A 122 1.82 -10.99 -7.25
CA PHE A 122 3.05 -11.55 -7.80
C PHE A 122 3.57 -12.63 -6.88
N ARG A 123 4.18 -13.65 -7.48
CA ARG A 123 4.97 -14.66 -6.79
C ARG A 123 6.44 -14.45 -7.10
N PHE A 124 7.29 -14.62 -6.12
CA PHE A 124 8.73 -14.57 -6.35
C PHE A 124 9.24 -15.89 -6.93
N ASP A 125 9.93 -15.81 -8.05
CA ASP A 125 10.62 -16.93 -8.70
C ASP A 125 12.08 -16.50 -8.95
N ALA A 126 13.01 -17.12 -8.25
CA ALA A 126 14.43 -16.81 -8.38
C ALA A 126 15.03 -17.17 -9.76
N ALA A 127 14.33 -17.97 -10.55
CA ALA A 127 14.72 -18.34 -11.91
C ALA A 127 14.13 -17.40 -12.99
N ALA A 128 13.23 -16.50 -12.61
CA ALA A 128 12.62 -15.56 -13.55
C ALA A 128 13.57 -14.39 -13.85
N ASP A 129 13.48 -13.87 -15.07
CA ASP A 129 14.21 -12.68 -15.48
C ASP A 129 13.73 -11.42 -14.72
N GLY A 130 14.61 -10.43 -14.63
CA GLY A 130 14.30 -9.15 -13.98
C GLY A 130 14.48 -9.20 -12.46
N ASP A 131 13.48 -8.70 -11.72
CA ASP A 131 13.49 -8.63 -10.25
C ASP A 131 12.96 -9.90 -9.57
N GLY A 132 12.65 -10.94 -10.35
CA GLY A 132 12.16 -12.23 -9.87
C GLY A 132 10.66 -12.25 -9.52
N TRP A 133 9.92 -11.18 -9.70
CA TRP A 133 8.48 -11.15 -9.44
C TRP A 133 7.67 -11.48 -10.69
N VAL A 134 6.90 -12.54 -10.64
CA VAL A 134 6.03 -13.01 -11.74
C VAL A 134 4.56 -12.92 -11.32
N PRO A 135 3.67 -12.45 -12.23
CA PRO A 135 2.22 -12.33 -11.96
C PRO A 135 1.53 -13.64 -11.64
#